data_4f8dee46c45fb1dca09efab4b18699ae
#
_entry.id   4f8dee46c45fb1dca09efab4b18699ae
#
_cell.length_a   1.000
_cell.length_b   1.000
_cell.length_c   1.000
_cell.angle_alpha   90.00
_cell.angle_beta   90.00
_cell.angle_gamma   90.00
#
_symmetry.space_group_name_H-M   'P 1'
#
loop_
_entity.id
_entity.type
_entity.pdbx_description
1 polymer ?
#
loop_
_entity_poly.entity_id
_entity_poly.type
_entity_poly.pdbx_seq_one_letter_code
_entity_poly.pdbx_strand_id
1 'polypeptide(L)'
;MINKMFHKPTKWSVMKQLILKDIEDLVINSLGIIAFVSFFIGGVITIQTALNMENPLLPNYLVGFATRQGIVLEFAPTIISIIMAGKVGSFITSSIGSMRVTEQIDALEVMGVNPLNYLVFPKAIAMLLYLSLIHI
;
A
#
# COMPACT_ATOMS: atom_id res chain seq x y z
N MET A 1 14.03 11.07 16.39
CA MET A 1 14.00 10.77 14.95
C MET A 1 12.93 11.58 14.22
N ILE A 2 11.67 11.52 14.65
CA ILE A 2 10.53 12.24 14.03
C ILE A 2 10.75 13.76 13.93
N ASN A 3 11.28 14.39 14.98
CA ASN A 3 11.54 15.83 15.00
C ASN A 3 12.59 16.30 13.95
N LYS A 4 13.52 15.42 13.56
CA LYS A 4 14.51 15.71 12.50
C LYS A 4 13.90 15.65 11.09
N MET A 5 12.79 14.93 10.89
CA MET A 5 12.09 14.86 9.61
C MET A 5 11.42 16.18 9.22
N PHE A 6 11.03 16.99 10.21
CA PHE A 6 10.35 18.27 9.99
C PHE A 6 11.30 19.48 10.00
N HIS A 7 12.59 19.29 10.30
CA HIS A 7 13.56 20.37 10.38
C HIS A 7 14.21 20.62 9.01
N LYS A 8 13.97 21.79 8.42
CA LYS A 8 14.37 22.25 7.08
C LYS A 8 13.61 21.50 5.97
N PRO A 9 12.39 21.91 5.63
CA PRO A 9 11.63 21.30 4.54
C PRO A 9 12.34 21.55 3.21
N THR A 10 12.47 20.49 2.41
CA THR A 10 12.81 20.56 0.99
C THR A 10 11.79 21.45 0.28
N LYS A 11 12.18 22.14 -0.81
CA LYS A 11 11.26 22.97 -1.58
C LYS A 11 9.97 22.21 -1.89
N TRP A 12 8.82 22.80 -1.58
CA TRP A 12 7.50 22.16 -1.71
C TRP A 12 7.24 21.57 -3.10
N SER A 13 7.76 22.22 -4.16
CA SER A 13 7.66 21.72 -5.53
C SER A 13 8.36 20.36 -5.72
N VAL A 14 9.56 20.20 -5.16
CA VAL A 14 10.32 18.93 -5.24
C VAL A 14 9.61 17.85 -4.41
N MET A 15 9.10 18.21 -3.24
CA MET A 15 8.36 17.30 -2.37
C MET A 15 7.12 16.74 -3.06
N LYS A 16 6.33 17.58 -3.75
CA LYS A 16 5.16 17.13 -4.52
C LYS A 16 5.54 16.13 -5.62
N GLN A 17 6.61 16.38 -6.36
CA GLN A 17 7.08 15.49 -7.41
C GLN A 17 7.52 14.12 -6.85
N LEU A 18 8.20 14.11 -5.71
CA LEU A 18 8.60 12.88 -5.02
C LEU A 18 7.38 12.08 -4.55
N ILE A 19 6.40 12.74 -3.93
CA ILE A 19 5.17 12.10 -3.48
C ILE A 19 4.40 11.49 -4.67
N LEU A 20 4.24 12.24 -5.76
CA LEU A 20 3.53 11.73 -6.94
C LEU A 20 4.25 10.52 -7.55
N LYS A 21 5.57 10.57 -7.66
CA LYS A 21 6.36 9.44 -8.13
C LYS A 21 6.24 8.23 -7.22
N ASP A 22 6.33 8.43 -5.90
CA ASP A 22 6.17 7.35 -4.93
C ASP A 22 4.74 6.76 -4.97
N ILE A 23 3.70 7.56 -5.23
CA ILE A 23 2.34 7.07 -5.46
C ILE A 23 2.28 6.21 -6.73
N GLU A 24 2.86 6.66 -7.82
CA GLU A 24 2.91 5.89 -9.08
C GLU A 24 3.61 4.55 -8.86
N ASP A 25 4.81 4.55 -8.28
CA ASP A 25 5.60 3.35 -8.05
C ASP A 25 4.96 2.37 -7.06
N LEU A 26 4.34 2.87 -6.00
CA LEU A 26 3.76 2.04 -4.95
C LEU A 26 2.32 1.61 -5.26
N VAL A 27 1.51 2.48 -5.87
CA VAL A 27 0.08 2.23 -6.10
C VAL A 27 -0.16 1.66 -7.49
N ILE A 28 0.18 2.39 -8.54
CA ILE A 28 -0.17 2.02 -9.92
C ILE A 28 0.52 0.70 -10.29
N ASN A 29 1.80 0.57 -10.01
CA ASN A 29 2.55 -0.65 -10.26
C ASN A 29 2.13 -1.85 -9.37
N SER A 30 1.21 -1.64 -8.40
CA SER A 30 0.66 -2.71 -7.56
C SER A 30 -0.69 -3.20 -8.05
N LEU A 31 -1.40 -2.45 -8.90
CA LEU A 31 -2.76 -2.77 -9.32
C LEU A 31 -2.86 -4.16 -9.97
N GLY A 32 -1.86 -4.55 -10.75
CA GLY A 32 -1.85 -5.86 -11.41
C GLY A 32 -1.87 -7.03 -10.42
N ILE A 33 -1.01 -6.99 -9.40
CA ILE A 33 -0.96 -8.05 -8.40
C ILE A 33 -2.21 -8.04 -7.52
N ILE A 34 -2.71 -6.86 -7.17
CA ILE A 34 -3.94 -6.73 -6.36
C ILE A 34 -5.13 -7.30 -7.14
N ALA A 35 -5.29 -6.95 -8.41
CA ALA A 35 -6.37 -7.45 -9.25
C ALA A 35 -6.32 -8.98 -9.39
N PHE A 36 -5.13 -9.54 -9.64
CA PHE A 36 -4.93 -10.97 -9.74
C PHE A 36 -5.31 -11.69 -8.44
N VAL A 37 -4.78 -11.25 -7.31
CA VAL A 37 -5.06 -11.86 -6.00
C VAL A 37 -6.54 -11.69 -5.64
N SER A 38 -7.14 -10.53 -5.88
CA SER A 38 -8.56 -10.29 -5.59
C SER A 38 -9.49 -11.19 -6.39
N PHE A 39 -9.16 -11.47 -7.65
CA PHE A 39 -9.93 -12.40 -8.48
C PHE A 39 -9.98 -13.81 -7.86
N PHE A 40 -8.83 -14.36 -7.49
CA PHE A 40 -8.76 -15.71 -6.91
C PHE A 40 -9.42 -15.78 -5.53
N ILE A 41 -9.15 -14.82 -4.68
CA ILE A 41 -9.72 -14.78 -3.33
C ILE A 41 -11.24 -14.62 -3.38
N GLY A 42 -11.75 -13.73 -4.25
CA GLY A 42 -13.18 -13.57 -4.46
C GLY A 42 -13.85 -14.88 -4.89
N GLY A 43 -13.22 -15.61 -5.83
CA GLY A 43 -13.71 -16.94 -6.24
C GLY A 43 -13.74 -17.95 -5.11
N VAL A 44 -12.64 -18.08 -4.36
CA VAL A 44 -12.55 -19.01 -3.23
C VAL A 44 -13.58 -18.70 -2.15
N ILE A 45 -13.72 -17.44 -1.75
CA ILE A 45 -14.70 -17.05 -0.72
C ILE A 45 -16.12 -17.32 -1.17
N THR A 46 -16.44 -17.04 -2.45
CA THR A 46 -17.77 -17.32 -3.00
C THR A 46 -18.10 -18.79 -2.94
N ILE A 47 -17.20 -19.66 -3.41
CA ILE A 47 -17.39 -21.13 -3.39
C ILE A 47 -17.52 -21.63 -1.95
N GLN A 48 -16.65 -21.16 -1.05
CA GLN A 48 -16.67 -21.56 0.35
C GLN A 48 -17.97 -21.14 1.05
N THR A 49 -18.45 -19.93 0.78
CA THR A 49 -19.72 -19.44 1.33
C THR A 49 -20.89 -20.24 0.79
N ALA A 50 -20.90 -20.55 -0.51
CA ALA A 50 -21.93 -21.39 -1.12
C ALA A 50 -22.02 -22.77 -0.48
N LEU A 51 -20.87 -23.45 -0.31
CA LEU A 51 -20.81 -24.78 0.32
C LEU A 51 -21.25 -24.76 1.79
N ASN A 52 -20.90 -23.71 2.53
CA ASN A 52 -21.33 -23.59 3.94
C ASN A 52 -22.81 -23.24 4.12
N MET A 53 -23.46 -22.74 3.07
CA MET A 53 -24.88 -22.35 3.08
C MET A 53 -25.78 -23.31 2.32
N GLU A 54 -25.34 -24.53 2.03
CA GLU A 54 -26.16 -25.61 1.44
C GLU A 54 -27.24 -26.09 2.43
N ASN A 55 -28.26 -25.25 2.63
CA ASN A 55 -29.46 -25.61 3.38
C ASN A 55 -30.69 -25.30 2.52
N PRO A 56 -31.58 -26.30 2.26
CA PRO A 56 -32.78 -26.10 1.45
C PRO A 56 -33.72 -25.00 1.96
N LEU A 57 -33.61 -24.62 3.22
CA LEU A 57 -34.42 -23.55 3.84
C LEU A 57 -33.87 -22.16 3.62
N LEU A 58 -32.62 -22.02 3.10
CA LEU A 58 -32.00 -20.74 2.87
C LEU A 58 -32.15 -20.31 1.40
N PRO A 59 -32.66 -19.11 1.12
CA PRO A 59 -32.75 -18.59 -0.23
C PRO A 59 -31.34 -18.35 -0.82
N ASN A 60 -31.15 -18.65 -2.10
CA ASN A 60 -29.86 -18.54 -2.80
C ASN A 60 -29.25 -17.12 -2.79
N TYR A 61 -30.07 -16.07 -2.67
CA TYR A 61 -29.56 -14.71 -2.61
C TYR A 61 -28.74 -14.42 -1.33
N LEU A 62 -28.93 -15.20 -0.25
CA LEU A 62 -28.16 -15.04 0.98
C LEU A 62 -26.68 -15.39 0.79
N VAL A 63 -26.33 -16.31 -0.11
CA VAL A 63 -24.95 -16.61 -0.46
C VAL A 63 -24.27 -15.36 -1.02
N GLY A 64 -24.91 -14.71 -1.99
CA GLY A 64 -24.37 -13.49 -2.59
C GLY A 64 -24.25 -12.34 -1.58
N PHE A 65 -25.25 -12.19 -0.71
CA PHE A 65 -25.22 -11.18 0.35
C PHE A 65 -24.09 -11.42 1.36
N ALA A 66 -23.98 -12.63 1.88
CA ALA A 66 -22.93 -13.00 2.84
C ALA A 66 -21.51 -12.88 2.24
N THR A 67 -21.34 -13.35 0.99
CA THR A 67 -20.07 -13.21 0.27
C THR A 67 -19.69 -11.74 0.10
N ARG A 68 -20.60 -10.90 -0.36
CA ARG A 68 -20.36 -9.46 -0.50
C ARG A 68 -19.97 -8.83 0.84
N GLN A 69 -20.71 -9.13 1.89
CA GLN A 69 -20.47 -8.58 3.22
C GLN A 69 -19.08 -8.96 3.73
N GLY A 70 -18.72 -10.24 3.66
CA GLY A 70 -17.41 -10.74 4.08
C GLY A 70 -16.26 -10.15 3.24
N ILE A 71 -16.40 -10.12 1.91
CA ILE A 71 -15.34 -9.59 1.05
C ILE A 71 -15.12 -8.10 1.29
N VAL A 72 -16.19 -7.29 1.30
CA VAL A 72 -16.07 -5.82 1.37
C VAL A 72 -15.61 -5.35 2.75
N LEU A 73 -16.14 -5.93 3.83
CA LEU A 73 -15.88 -5.45 5.19
C LEU A 73 -14.63 -6.06 5.84
N GLU A 74 -14.30 -7.31 5.51
CA GLU A 74 -13.26 -8.04 6.22
C GLU A 74 -12.05 -8.38 5.34
N PHE A 75 -12.29 -9.10 4.24
CA PHE A 75 -11.21 -9.67 3.44
C PHE A 75 -10.49 -8.64 2.56
N ALA A 76 -11.20 -7.77 1.87
CA ALA A 76 -10.57 -6.82 0.96
C ALA A 76 -9.60 -5.88 1.67
N PRO A 77 -9.98 -5.15 2.73
CA PRO A 77 -9.03 -4.26 3.42
C PRO A 77 -7.87 -5.02 4.05
N THR A 78 -8.12 -6.19 4.63
CA THR A 78 -7.08 -6.99 5.29
C THR A 78 -6.05 -7.51 4.30
N ILE A 79 -6.49 -8.13 3.20
CA ILE A 79 -5.61 -8.73 2.21
C ILE A 79 -4.81 -7.66 1.47
N ILE A 80 -5.46 -6.58 1.05
CA ILE A 80 -4.78 -5.48 0.38
C ILE A 80 -3.73 -4.86 1.31
N SER A 81 -4.03 -4.69 2.59
CA SER A 81 -3.08 -4.17 3.56
C SER A 81 -1.85 -5.07 3.73
N ILE A 82 -2.03 -6.40 3.76
CA ILE A 82 -0.93 -7.37 3.86
C ILE A 82 -0.04 -7.31 2.60
N ILE A 83 -0.65 -7.33 1.41
CA ILE A 83 0.09 -7.26 0.14
C ILE A 83 0.89 -5.95 0.08
N MET A 84 0.27 -4.85 0.45
CA MET A 84 0.91 -3.55 0.44
C MET A 84 2.02 -3.45 1.49
N ALA A 85 1.84 -3.99 2.68
CA ALA A 85 2.90 -4.00 3.70
C ALA A 85 4.16 -4.71 3.18
N GLY A 86 4.01 -5.87 2.53
CA GLY A 86 5.12 -6.59 1.92
C GLY A 86 5.79 -5.82 0.78
N LYS A 87 5.00 -5.29 -0.15
CA LYS A 87 5.52 -4.55 -1.30
C LYS A 87 6.20 -3.24 -0.90
N VAL A 88 5.57 -2.48 -0.04
CA VAL A 88 6.12 -1.20 0.42
C VAL A 88 7.37 -1.42 1.26
N GLY A 89 7.36 -2.41 2.15
CA GLY A 89 8.53 -2.77 2.94
C GLY A 89 9.72 -3.11 2.06
N SER A 90 9.54 -3.97 1.06
CA SER A 90 10.61 -4.34 0.12
C SER A 90 11.07 -3.15 -0.74
N PHE A 91 10.15 -2.33 -1.24
CA PHE A 91 10.48 -1.15 -2.05
C PHE A 91 11.30 -0.12 -1.27
N ILE A 92 10.89 0.21 -0.04
CA ILE A 92 11.63 1.15 0.81
C ILE A 92 13.01 0.61 1.14
N THR A 93 13.11 -0.65 1.55
CA THR A 93 14.38 -1.28 1.90
C THR A 93 15.33 -1.33 0.70
N SER A 94 14.85 -1.75 -0.46
CA SER A 94 15.64 -1.79 -1.70
C SER A 94 16.08 -0.39 -2.14
N SER A 95 15.19 0.58 -2.12
CA SER A 95 15.48 1.96 -2.51
C SER A 95 16.55 2.59 -1.61
N ILE A 96 16.36 2.49 -0.29
CA ILE A 96 17.33 3.06 0.67
C ILE A 96 18.65 2.27 0.65
N GLY A 97 18.59 0.96 0.53
CA GLY A 97 19.78 0.10 0.43
C GLY A 97 20.61 0.43 -0.79
N SER A 98 19.99 0.58 -1.96
CA SER A 98 20.69 0.99 -3.19
C SER A 98 21.35 2.36 -3.05
N MET A 99 20.63 3.34 -2.50
CA MET A 99 21.16 4.70 -2.29
C MET A 99 22.29 4.72 -1.27
N ARG A 100 22.28 3.81 -0.30
CA ARG A 100 23.37 3.69 0.67
C ARG A 100 24.63 3.11 0.04
N VAL A 101 24.49 2.05 -0.75
CA VAL A 101 25.64 1.40 -1.45
C VAL A 101 26.27 2.32 -2.49
N THR A 102 25.47 3.17 -3.14
CA THR A 102 25.95 4.14 -4.14
C THR A 102 26.37 5.49 -3.54
N GLU A 103 26.49 5.58 -2.20
CA GLU A 103 26.90 6.79 -1.47
C GLU A 103 26.04 8.05 -1.71
N GLN A 104 24.85 7.88 -2.30
CA GLN A 104 23.93 8.99 -2.58
C GLN A 104 23.41 9.65 -1.30
N ILE A 105 23.28 8.89 -0.22
CA ILE A 105 22.84 9.42 1.08
C ILE A 105 23.93 10.35 1.64
N ASP A 106 25.18 9.95 1.56
CA ASP A 106 26.32 10.74 2.04
C ASP A 106 26.48 12.01 1.18
N ALA A 107 26.25 11.92 -0.12
CA ALA A 107 26.21 13.09 -1.01
C ALA A 107 25.09 14.09 -0.63
N LEU A 108 23.90 13.62 -0.25
CA LEU A 108 22.82 14.48 0.23
C LEU A 108 23.20 15.20 1.53
N GLU A 109 23.86 14.50 2.46
CA GLU A 109 24.33 15.11 3.71
C GLU A 109 25.39 16.19 3.46
N VAL A 110 26.34 15.95 2.57
CA VAL A 110 27.36 16.95 2.18
C VAL A 110 26.73 18.19 1.54
N MET A 111 25.66 18.01 0.76
CA MET A 111 24.88 19.12 0.20
C MET A 111 23.99 19.84 1.23
N GLY A 112 24.00 19.42 2.48
CA GLY A 112 23.17 20.01 3.54
C GLY A 112 21.70 19.65 3.47
N VAL A 113 21.32 18.66 2.67
CA VAL A 113 19.96 18.14 2.57
C VAL A 113 19.76 17.04 3.59
N ASN A 114 18.68 17.11 4.37
CA ASN A 114 18.39 16.06 5.34
C ASN A 114 17.85 14.81 4.62
N PRO A 115 18.59 13.67 4.62
CA PRO A 115 18.19 12.46 3.88
C PRO A 115 16.86 11.89 4.37
N LEU A 116 16.56 11.97 5.66
CA LEU A 116 15.30 11.49 6.23
C LEU A 116 14.09 12.26 5.67
N ASN A 117 14.23 13.58 5.55
CA ASN A 117 13.16 14.41 4.99
C ASN A 117 12.99 14.17 3.48
N TYR A 118 14.08 13.97 2.76
CA TYR A 118 14.05 13.78 1.32
C TYR A 118 13.58 12.39 0.89
N LEU A 119 13.95 11.33 1.61
CA LEU A 119 13.72 9.94 1.22
C LEU A 119 12.51 9.30 1.92
N VAL A 120 12.36 9.53 3.23
CA VAL A 120 11.37 8.81 4.04
C VAL A 120 10.03 9.55 4.08
N PHE A 121 10.06 10.86 4.21
CA PHE A 121 8.86 11.66 4.37
C PHE A 121 7.88 11.57 3.18
N PRO A 122 8.28 11.70 1.90
CA PRO A 122 7.37 11.54 0.78
C PRO A 122 6.77 10.14 0.68
N LYS A 123 7.55 9.10 0.98
CA LYS A 123 7.08 7.71 1.00
C LYS A 123 6.02 7.49 2.09
N ALA A 124 6.24 8.04 3.29
CA ALA A 124 5.27 7.96 4.39
C ALA A 124 3.95 8.66 4.04
N ILE A 125 4.00 9.84 3.41
CA ILE A 125 2.80 10.54 2.96
C ILE A 125 2.08 9.76 1.86
N ALA A 126 2.80 9.25 0.86
CA ALA A 126 2.22 8.45 -0.21
C ALA A 126 1.48 7.22 0.35
N MET A 127 2.06 6.54 1.34
CA MET A 127 1.42 5.41 2.02
C MET A 127 0.16 5.80 2.79
N LEU A 128 0.20 6.91 3.55
CA LEU A 128 -0.96 7.38 4.31
C LEU A 128 -2.13 7.72 3.37
N LEU A 129 -1.86 8.41 2.27
CA LEU A 129 -2.87 8.73 1.26
C LEU A 129 -3.45 7.46 0.63
N TYR A 130 -2.60 6.50 0.32
CA TYR A 130 -3.03 5.24 -0.29
C TYR A 130 -3.89 4.40 0.67
N LEU A 131 -3.47 4.23 1.92
CA LEU A 131 -4.26 3.51 2.93
C LEU A 131 -5.60 4.18 3.20
N SER A 132 -5.66 5.51 3.18
CA SER A 132 -6.92 6.26 3.30
C SER A 132 -7.86 5.99 2.12
N LEU A 133 -7.33 5.89 0.90
CA LEU A 133 -8.11 5.56 -0.31
C LEU A 133 -8.67 4.13 -0.28
N ILE A 134 -7.93 3.16 0.25
CA ILE A 134 -8.42 1.79 0.42
C ILE A 134 -9.63 1.74 1.36
N HIS A 135 -9.63 2.57 2.39
CA HIS A 135 -10.70 2.58 3.40
C HIS A 135 -12.00 3.23 2.89
N ILE A 136 -11.90 4.08 1.87
CA ILE A 136 -13.07 4.72 1.22
C ILE A 136 -13.69 3.81 0.17
#